data_6102d7dbc08f0bbaa99dc59cee0bdda8
#
_entry.id   6102d7dbc08f0bbaa99dc59cee0bdda8
#
_cell.length_a   1.000
_cell.length_b   1.000
_cell.length_c   1.000
_cell.angle_alpha   90.00
_cell.angle_beta   90.00
_cell.angle_gamma   90.00
#
_symmetry.space_group_name_H-M   'P 1'
#
loop_
_entity.id
_entity.type
_entity.pdbx_description
1 polymer ?
#
loop_
_entity_poly.entity_id
_entity_poly.type
_entity_poly.pdbx_seq_one_letter_code
_entity_poly.pdbx_strand_id
1 'polypeptide(L)'
;MGQGSVPKRPKGADCKSAGLCLRRFESFPAHQTAVFPLENCCAVVSFFVIVATDSLHALPERVVMVDGSFDPIHEGHVAYFESAAALGLPVLCNIAPDSWTNTKHAVLLSQQQRSVVIDAFRAISYVHASNLSTKEVLQALKPAIYAKGSDWKDRGGIPEVVQQVCDDLGIEVVYLDTVLNSSSALLKNWKSDKGNQ
;
A
#
# COMPACT_ATOMS: atom_id res chain seq x y z
N MET A 1 -13.26 30.08 34.85
CA MET A 1 -12.22 30.38 33.87
C MET A 1 -11.02 29.48 34.20
N GLY A 2 -10.90 28.34 33.53
CA GLY A 2 -9.81 27.39 33.73
C GLY A 2 -9.10 27.22 32.42
N GLN A 3 -7.88 27.72 32.31
CA GLN A 3 -7.01 27.54 31.15
C GLN A 3 -6.47 26.12 31.18
N GLY A 4 -6.88 25.29 30.21
CA GLY A 4 -6.30 23.97 29.95
C GLY A 4 -4.88 24.10 29.41
N SER A 5 -3.90 23.67 30.17
CA SER A 5 -2.51 23.60 29.75
C SER A 5 -2.31 22.44 28.77
N VAL A 6 -1.82 22.76 27.58
CA VAL A 6 -1.35 21.79 26.58
C VAL A 6 -0.10 21.07 27.13
N PRO A 7 -0.02 19.73 27.15
CA PRO A 7 1.17 19.03 27.60
C PRO A 7 2.34 19.30 26.64
N LYS A 8 3.45 19.78 27.20
CA LYS A 8 4.72 20.00 26.48
C LYS A 8 5.30 18.65 26.06
N ARG A 9 5.67 18.51 24.78
CA ARG A 9 6.45 17.38 24.27
C ARG A 9 7.73 17.23 25.11
N PRO A 10 8.16 16.00 25.47
CA PRO A 10 9.46 15.79 26.10
C PRO A 10 10.58 16.24 25.16
N LYS A 11 11.52 17.01 25.68
CA LYS A 11 12.75 17.40 24.95
C LYS A 11 13.54 16.14 24.64
N GLY A 12 13.92 15.98 23.36
CA GLY A 12 14.64 14.82 22.86
C GLY A 12 15.92 14.56 23.62
N ALA A 13 16.16 13.30 23.91
CA ALA A 13 17.46 12.82 24.39
C ALA A 13 18.52 13.07 23.32
N ASP A 14 19.69 13.53 23.75
CA ASP A 14 20.85 13.84 22.91
C ASP A 14 21.31 12.60 22.13
N CYS A 15 21.14 12.56 20.84
CA CYS A 15 21.61 11.51 19.93
C CYS A 15 23.11 11.64 19.59
N LYS A 16 23.95 12.04 20.54
CA LYS A 16 25.41 12.20 20.30
C LYS A 16 26.26 10.95 20.49
N SER A 17 25.67 9.81 20.89
CA SER A 17 26.46 8.59 21.19
C SER A 17 26.15 7.38 20.29
N ALA A 18 25.26 7.47 19.33
CA ALA A 18 25.08 6.44 18.31
C ALA A 18 25.48 7.05 16.96
N GLY A 19 26.53 6.54 16.33
CA GLY A 19 27.03 7.00 15.04
C GLY A 19 25.97 6.85 13.95
N LEU A 20 25.08 7.83 13.84
CA LEU A 20 24.08 7.92 12.79
C LEU A 20 24.78 8.38 11.53
N CYS A 21 25.08 7.45 10.65
CA CYS A 21 25.55 7.73 9.30
C CYS A 21 24.41 8.38 8.53
N LEU A 22 24.41 9.72 8.44
CA LEU A 22 23.59 10.46 7.48
C LEU A 22 24.05 10.09 6.07
N ARG A 23 23.39 9.14 5.43
CA ARG A 23 23.60 8.91 4.00
C ARG A 23 22.93 10.04 3.22
N ARG A 24 23.78 10.76 2.47
CA ARG A 24 23.40 11.70 1.44
C ARG A 24 22.44 11.02 0.47
N PHE A 25 21.44 11.76 0.01
CA PHE A 25 20.61 11.39 -1.14
C PHE A 25 21.50 11.33 -2.38
N GLU A 26 22.00 10.18 -2.70
CA GLU A 26 22.56 9.88 -4.02
C GLU A 26 21.49 9.12 -4.80
N SER A 27 21.28 9.52 -6.04
CA SER A 27 20.34 8.90 -6.98
C SER A 27 20.57 7.39 -7.03
N PHE A 28 19.60 6.60 -6.58
CA PHE A 28 19.65 5.15 -6.61
C PHE A 28 19.57 4.64 -8.04
N PRO A 29 20.52 3.80 -8.49
CA PRO A 29 20.31 3.00 -9.67
C PRO A 29 19.20 1.98 -9.40
N ALA A 30 18.28 1.84 -10.35
CA ALA A 30 17.28 0.79 -10.36
C ALA A 30 17.97 -0.58 -10.22
N HIS A 31 17.40 -1.45 -9.38
CA HIS A 31 17.81 -2.83 -9.10
C HIS A 31 18.93 -3.03 -8.07
N GLN A 32 18.54 -3.04 -6.79
CA GLN A 32 19.23 -3.88 -5.81
C GLN A 32 18.22 -4.43 -4.81
N THR A 33 17.86 -5.69 -4.99
CA THR A 33 17.11 -6.50 -4.02
C THR A 33 18.10 -6.89 -2.92
N ALA A 34 18.03 -6.25 -1.76
CA ALA A 34 18.81 -6.67 -0.60
C ALA A 34 17.91 -7.53 0.31
N VAL A 35 18.10 -8.83 0.26
CA VAL A 35 17.59 -9.76 1.27
C VAL A 35 18.63 -9.82 2.39
N PHE A 36 18.31 -9.32 3.59
CA PHE A 36 19.17 -9.47 4.76
C PHE A 36 18.52 -10.40 5.78
N PRO A 37 19.29 -11.35 6.38
CA PRO A 37 18.78 -12.20 7.44
C PRO A 37 18.54 -11.39 8.73
N LEU A 38 17.36 -11.56 9.31
CA LEU A 38 16.96 -10.96 10.59
C LEU A 38 17.56 -11.76 11.73
N GLU A 39 18.75 -11.37 12.20
CA GLU A 39 19.23 -11.77 13.52
C GLU A 39 19.66 -10.52 14.32
N ASN A 40 18.88 -10.25 15.38
CA ASN A 40 19.19 -9.36 16.50
C ASN A 40 19.50 -7.89 16.19
N CYS A 41 18.47 -7.04 16.00
CA CYS A 41 18.58 -5.63 16.35
C CYS A 41 17.23 -5.01 16.69
N CYS A 42 17.09 -4.49 17.92
CA CYS A 42 15.96 -3.66 18.37
C CYS A 42 16.02 -2.23 17.79
N ALA A 43 16.13 -2.11 16.49
CA ALA A 43 15.91 -0.86 15.78
C ALA A 43 14.86 -1.15 14.69
N VAL A 44 13.65 -0.61 14.86
CA VAL A 44 12.67 -0.56 13.79
C VAL A 44 13.20 0.42 12.74
N VAL A 45 14.12 -0.05 11.92
CA VAL A 45 14.48 0.62 10.69
C VAL A 45 13.43 0.15 9.70
N SER A 46 12.46 1.01 9.40
CA SER A 46 11.53 0.80 8.31
C SER A 46 12.34 0.77 7.02
N PHE A 47 12.71 -0.42 6.57
CA PHE A 47 13.30 -0.58 5.26
C PHE A 47 12.18 -0.52 4.23
N PHE A 48 12.34 0.31 3.23
CA PHE A 48 11.53 0.31 2.02
C PHE A 48 11.58 -1.08 1.40
N VAL A 49 10.43 -1.76 1.32
CA VAL A 49 10.38 -3.11 0.74
C VAL A 49 9.48 -3.11 -0.48
N ILE A 50 10.00 -2.52 -1.57
CA ILE A 50 9.38 -2.72 -2.89
C ILE A 50 9.84 -4.10 -3.39
N VAL A 51 8.88 -5.00 -3.49
CA VAL A 51 9.12 -6.41 -3.85
C VAL A 51 9.03 -6.58 -5.36
N ALA A 52 10.03 -7.20 -5.95
CA ALA A 52 9.99 -7.61 -7.35
C ALA A 52 9.04 -8.81 -7.54
N THR A 53 8.47 -8.95 -8.73
CA THR A 53 7.54 -10.05 -9.06
C THR A 53 8.15 -11.43 -8.79
N ASP A 54 9.42 -11.61 -9.15
CA ASP A 54 10.15 -12.89 -8.98
C ASP A 54 10.35 -13.25 -7.50
N SER A 55 10.23 -12.26 -6.60
CA SER A 55 10.44 -12.43 -5.16
C SER A 55 9.14 -12.59 -4.37
N LEU A 56 7.98 -12.53 -5.02
CA LEU A 56 6.69 -12.68 -4.33
C LEU A 56 6.56 -14.02 -3.58
N HIS A 57 7.08 -15.09 -4.15
CA HIS A 57 7.06 -16.43 -3.56
C HIS A 57 7.95 -16.58 -2.31
N ALA A 58 8.89 -15.64 -2.10
CA ALA A 58 9.79 -15.62 -0.95
C ALA A 58 9.23 -14.84 0.25
N LEU A 59 8.08 -14.19 0.08
CA LEU A 59 7.40 -13.51 1.18
C LEU A 59 6.82 -14.51 2.18
N PRO A 60 6.52 -14.07 3.42
CA PRO A 60 5.85 -14.94 4.40
C PRO A 60 4.58 -15.56 3.80
N GLU A 61 4.33 -16.83 4.11
CA GLU A 61 3.16 -17.57 3.58
C GLU A 61 1.81 -16.94 3.94
N ARG A 62 1.78 -16.11 4.98
CA ARG A 62 0.56 -15.46 5.46
C ARG A 62 0.67 -13.95 5.37
N VAL A 63 0.14 -13.41 4.31
CA VAL A 63 0.01 -11.96 4.10
C VAL A 63 -1.43 -11.60 3.72
N VAL A 64 -1.84 -10.36 3.99
CA VAL A 64 -3.02 -9.73 3.39
C VAL A 64 -2.57 -9.04 2.10
N MET A 65 -3.21 -9.32 0.99
CA MET A 65 -3.02 -8.55 -0.23
C MET A 65 -4.14 -7.53 -0.39
N VAL A 66 -3.76 -6.28 -0.65
CA VAL A 66 -4.62 -5.20 -1.13
C VAL A 66 -4.15 -4.76 -2.51
N ASP A 67 -5.05 -4.30 -3.38
CA ASP A 67 -4.67 -3.81 -4.71
C ASP A 67 -5.48 -2.59 -5.14
N GLY A 68 -4.90 -1.78 -6.01
CA GLY A 68 -5.54 -0.61 -6.55
C GLY A 68 -4.63 0.27 -7.39
N SER A 69 -5.22 1.33 -7.99
CA SER A 69 -4.45 2.36 -8.70
C SER A 69 -3.82 3.36 -7.72
N PHE A 70 -4.54 3.74 -6.65
CA PHE A 70 -4.09 4.71 -5.65
C PHE A 70 -3.61 6.05 -6.25
N ASP A 71 -4.36 6.57 -7.22
CA ASP A 71 -4.03 7.78 -7.98
C ASP A 71 -5.26 8.69 -8.18
N PRO A 72 -5.35 9.82 -7.44
CA PRO A 72 -4.54 10.21 -6.30
C PRO A 72 -4.81 9.38 -5.05
N ILE A 73 -3.83 9.36 -4.14
CA ILE A 73 -4.02 8.79 -2.80
C ILE A 73 -4.84 9.77 -1.95
N HIS A 74 -5.69 9.24 -1.06
CA HIS A 74 -6.58 10.04 -0.19
C HIS A 74 -6.88 9.29 1.11
N GLU A 75 -7.57 9.95 2.06
CA GLU A 75 -7.89 9.42 3.38
C GLU A 75 -8.61 8.06 3.36
N GLY A 76 -9.45 7.81 2.36
CA GLY A 76 -10.10 6.52 2.18
C GLY A 76 -9.12 5.37 1.94
N HIS A 77 -8.01 5.63 1.25
CA HIS A 77 -6.94 4.63 1.10
C HIS A 77 -6.19 4.40 2.42
N VAL A 78 -5.98 5.45 3.23
CA VAL A 78 -5.37 5.30 4.56
C VAL A 78 -6.22 4.38 5.43
N ALA A 79 -7.54 4.65 5.53
CA ALA A 79 -8.47 3.83 6.28
C ALA A 79 -8.53 2.38 5.75
N TYR A 80 -8.46 2.18 4.43
CA TYR A 80 -8.41 0.88 3.79
C TYR A 80 -7.15 0.08 4.19
N PHE A 81 -5.97 0.72 4.18
CA PHE A 81 -4.72 0.09 4.60
C PHE A 81 -4.70 -0.24 6.10
N GLU A 82 -5.21 0.67 6.94
CA GLU A 82 -5.30 0.45 8.38
C GLU A 82 -6.25 -0.71 8.71
N SER A 83 -7.39 -0.80 8.02
CA SER A 83 -8.33 -1.91 8.19
C SER A 83 -7.76 -3.23 7.70
N ALA A 84 -6.98 -3.23 6.61
CA ALA A 84 -6.27 -4.42 6.16
C ALA A 84 -5.22 -4.88 7.19
N ALA A 85 -4.46 -3.95 7.77
CA ALA A 85 -3.49 -4.25 8.82
C ALA A 85 -4.14 -4.76 10.12
N ALA A 86 -5.35 -4.31 10.43
CA ALA A 86 -6.13 -4.78 11.57
C ALA A 86 -6.53 -6.27 11.49
N LEU A 87 -6.40 -6.91 10.29
CA LEU A 87 -6.56 -8.36 10.14
C LEU A 87 -5.40 -9.17 10.77
N GLY A 88 -4.36 -8.48 11.28
CA GLY A 88 -3.29 -9.08 12.08
C GLY A 88 -2.20 -9.81 11.29
N LEU A 89 -2.12 -9.59 9.98
CA LEU A 89 -1.09 -10.14 9.11
C LEU A 89 -0.34 -8.99 8.41
N PRO A 90 0.91 -9.20 7.95
CA PRO A 90 1.62 -8.23 7.12
C PRO A 90 0.82 -7.90 5.85
N VAL A 91 0.77 -6.61 5.48
CA VAL A 91 0.01 -6.15 4.31
C VAL A 91 0.94 -5.94 3.12
N LEU A 92 0.64 -6.61 2.01
CA LEU A 92 1.22 -6.33 0.71
C LEU A 92 0.25 -5.48 -0.12
N CYS A 93 0.72 -4.32 -0.56
CA CYS A 93 -0.01 -3.46 -1.48
C CYS A 93 0.46 -3.70 -2.92
N ASN A 94 -0.39 -4.28 -3.75
CA ASN A 94 -0.15 -4.44 -5.18
C ASN A 94 -0.68 -3.22 -5.95
N ILE A 95 0.23 -2.49 -6.59
CA ILE A 95 -0.06 -1.22 -7.28
C ILE A 95 -0.28 -1.50 -8.77
N ALA A 96 -1.45 -1.14 -9.27
CA ALA A 96 -1.81 -1.29 -10.67
C ALA A 96 -0.89 -0.47 -11.60
N PRO A 97 -0.57 -0.96 -12.81
CA PRO A 97 0.25 -0.26 -13.78
C PRO A 97 -0.43 1.01 -14.31
N ASP A 98 0.37 1.93 -14.83
CA ASP A 98 -0.12 3.19 -15.40
C ASP A 98 -1.08 2.95 -16.57
N SER A 99 -0.86 1.90 -17.37
CA SER A 99 -1.76 1.50 -18.45
C SER A 99 -3.18 1.21 -17.94
N TRP A 100 -3.32 0.54 -16.80
CA TRP A 100 -4.61 0.29 -16.18
C TRP A 100 -5.23 1.56 -15.61
N THR A 101 -4.45 2.38 -14.92
CA THR A 101 -4.91 3.64 -14.35
C THR A 101 -5.44 4.58 -15.44
N ASN A 102 -4.76 4.64 -16.59
CA ASN A 102 -5.19 5.43 -17.75
C ASN A 102 -6.53 5.01 -18.35
N THR A 103 -7.03 3.80 -18.09
CA THR A 103 -8.39 3.39 -18.49
C THR A 103 -9.48 4.10 -17.71
N LYS A 104 -9.16 4.65 -16.52
CA LYS A 104 -10.10 5.32 -15.62
C LYS A 104 -9.97 6.84 -15.68
N HIS A 105 -8.75 7.35 -15.71
CA HIS A 105 -8.40 8.78 -15.78
C HIS A 105 -6.93 8.92 -16.17
N ALA A 106 -6.53 10.13 -16.59
CA ALA A 106 -5.13 10.43 -16.83
C ALA A 106 -4.31 10.23 -15.55
N VAL A 107 -3.19 9.52 -15.66
CA VAL A 107 -2.27 9.25 -14.53
C VAL A 107 -1.71 10.57 -14.00
N LEU A 108 -1.82 10.79 -12.69
CA LEU A 108 -1.23 11.94 -11.99
C LEU A 108 0.17 11.63 -11.48
N LEU A 109 0.33 10.46 -10.87
CA LEU A 109 1.59 9.95 -10.37
C LEU A 109 1.92 8.63 -11.07
N SER A 110 3.13 8.51 -11.61
CA SER A 110 3.58 7.25 -12.19
C SER A 110 3.51 6.11 -11.16
N GLN A 111 3.41 4.87 -11.61
CA GLN A 111 3.39 3.70 -10.74
C GLN A 111 4.56 3.72 -9.74
N GLN A 112 5.76 4.12 -10.19
CA GLN A 112 6.93 4.24 -9.33
C GLN A 112 6.74 5.30 -8.23
N GLN A 113 6.20 6.48 -8.57
CA GLN A 113 5.92 7.53 -7.58
C GLN A 113 4.88 7.08 -6.56
N ARG A 114 3.81 6.41 -7.02
CA ARG A 114 2.78 5.83 -6.15
C ARG A 114 3.36 4.77 -5.22
N SER A 115 4.30 3.95 -5.71
CA SER A 115 5.00 2.94 -4.90
C SER A 115 5.77 3.57 -3.74
N VAL A 116 6.53 4.63 -4.01
CA VAL A 116 7.28 5.35 -2.97
C VAL A 116 6.37 5.97 -1.92
N VAL A 117 5.24 6.55 -2.35
CA VAL A 117 4.27 7.14 -1.41
C VAL A 117 3.62 6.06 -0.55
N ILE A 118 3.22 4.93 -1.14
CA ILE A 118 2.53 3.85 -0.43
C ILE A 118 3.46 3.13 0.54
N ASP A 119 4.72 2.95 0.18
CA ASP A 119 5.73 2.35 1.04
C ASP A 119 5.98 3.14 2.34
N ALA A 120 5.69 4.44 2.34
CA ALA A 120 5.78 5.29 3.53
C ALA A 120 4.63 5.08 4.54
N PHE A 121 3.58 4.31 4.22
CA PHE A 121 2.47 4.06 5.14
C PHE A 121 2.84 2.96 6.14
N ARG A 122 2.67 3.26 7.44
CA ARG A 122 2.95 2.31 8.52
C ARG A 122 2.12 1.03 8.48
N ALA A 123 0.95 1.08 7.86
CA ALA A 123 0.05 -0.06 7.69
C ALA A 123 0.52 -1.03 6.59
N ILE A 124 1.45 -0.61 5.72
CA ILE A 124 1.96 -1.40 4.60
C ILE A 124 3.31 -2.01 4.98
N SER A 125 3.43 -3.32 4.81
CA SER A 125 4.67 -4.07 5.06
C SER A 125 5.47 -4.30 3.77
N TYR A 126 4.77 -4.46 2.64
CA TYR A 126 5.37 -4.72 1.33
C TYR A 126 4.62 -3.98 0.24
N VAL A 127 5.35 -3.48 -0.74
CA VAL A 127 4.79 -2.86 -1.94
C VAL A 127 5.22 -3.66 -3.17
N HIS A 128 4.28 -3.99 -4.03
CA HIS A 128 4.54 -4.63 -5.30
C HIS A 128 4.02 -3.75 -6.44
N ALA A 129 4.91 -3.35 -7.35
CA ALA A 129 4.57 -2.61 -8.55
C ALA A 129 4.53 -3.58 -9.73
N SER A 130 3.34 -3.98 -10.13
CA SER A 130 3.13 -5.04 -11.09
C SER A 130 2.62 -4.54 -12.44
N ASN A 131 3.11 -5.18 -13.50
CA ASN A 131 2.47 -5.13 -14.83
C ASN A 131 1.57 -6.36 -15.08
N LEU A 132 1.49 -7.27 -14.10
CA LEU A 132 0.65 -8.45 -14.14
C LEU A 132 -0.80 -8.11 -13.80
N SER A 133 -1.73 -8.96 -14.23
CA SER A 133 -3.11 -8.91 -13.77
C SER A 133 -3.21 -9.31 -12.29
N THR A 134 -4.28 -8.88 -11.60
CA THR A 134 -4.55 -9.30 -10.22
C THR A 134 -4.56 -10.83 -10.07
N LYS A 135 -5.10 -11.55 -11.06
CA LYS A 135 -5.10 -13.01 -11.10
C LYS A 135 -3.68 -13.59 -11.03
N GLU A 136 -2.78 -13.11 -11.88
CA GLU A 136 -1.39 -13.59 -11.93
C GLU A 136 -0.63 -13.27 -10.64
N VAL A 137 -0.88 -12.10 -10.05
CA VAL A 137 -0.29 -11.74 -8.76
C VAL A 137 -0.79 -12.64 -7.64
N LEU A 138 -2.09 -12.95 -7.58
CA LEU A 138 -2.66 -13.88 -6.61
C LEU A 138 -2.06 -15.29 -6.74
N GLN A 139 -1.87 -15.76 -7.97
CA GLN A 139 -1.25 -17.06 -8.26
C GLN A 139 0.22 -17.12 -7.83
N ALA A 140 0.97 -16.02 -8.01
CA ALA A 140 2.38 -15.94 -7.63
C ALA A 140 2.58 -15.77 -6.13
N LEU A 141 1.77 -14.92 -5.49
CA LEU A 141 1.88 -14.58 -4.07
C LEU A 141 1.21 -15.60 -3.15
N LYS A 142 0.03 -16.11 -3.53
CA LYS A 142 -0.84 -16.97 -2.72
C LYS A 142 -1.09 -16.40 -1.32
N PRO A 143 -1.63 -15.17 -1.20
CA PRO A 143 -1.85 -14.54 0.09
C PRO A 143 -2.87 -15.34 0.90
N ALA A 144 -2.82 -15.25 2.24
CA ALA A 144 -3.86 -15.84 3.09
C ALA A 144 -5.21 -15.12 2.91
N ILE A 145 -5.16 -13.80 2.72
CA ILE A 145 -6.35 -12.97 2.57
C ILE A 145 -6.15 -12.02 1.38
N TYR A 146 -7.18 -11.94 0.53
CA TYR A 146 -7.32 -10.88 -0.46
C TYR A 146 -8.38 -9.90 -0.01
N ALA A 147 -7.97 -8.70 0.39
CA ALA A 147 -8.86 -7.69 0.95
C ALA A 147 -9.27 -6.64 -0.10
N LYS A 148 -10.55 -6.29 -0.11
CA LYS A 148 -11.15 -5.28 -1.00
C LYS A 148 -12.00 -4.31 -0.20
N GLY A 149 -12.23 -3.11 -0.72
CA GLY A 149 -13.22 -2.19 -0.16
C GLY A 149 -14.64 -2.74 -0.32
N SER A 150 -15.54 -2.37 0.59
CA SER A 150 -16.95 -2.81 0.56
C SER A 150 -17.70 -2.36 -0.71
N ASP A 151 -17.24 -1.31 -1.40
CA ASP A 151 -17.77 -0.85 -2.68
C ASP A 151 -17.75 -1.94 -3.77
N TRP A 152 -16.86 -2.91 -3.68
CA TRP A 152 -16.83 -4.08 -4.55
C TRP A 152 -17.99 -5.03 -4.28
N LYS A 153 -18.42 -5.15 -3.02
CA LYS A 153 -19.58 -5.95 -2.64
C LYS A 153 -20.87 -5.40 -3.28
N ASP A 154 -21.02 -4.07 -3.27
CA ASP A 154 -22.16 -3.39 -3.87
C ASP A 154 -22.19 -3.52 -5.41
N ARG A 155 -21.05 -3.76 -6.03
CA ARG A 155 -20.89 -4.01 -7.48
C ARG A 155 -21.07 -5.48 -7.88
N GLY A 156 -21.44 -6.36 -6.94
CA GLY A 156 -21.59 -7.79 -7.17
C GLY A 156 -20.35 -8.63 -6.85
N GLY A 157 -19.36 -8.06 -6.17
CA GLY A 157 -18.13 -8.74 -5.77
C GLY A 157 -16.95 -8.51 -6.72
N ILE A 158 -15.86 -9.23 -6.47
CA ILE A 158 -14.69 -9.25 -7.36
C ILE A 158 -15.03 -10.01 -8.66
N PRO A 159 -14.29 -9.76 -9.76
CA PRO A 159 -14.53 -10.49 -11.01
C PRO A 159 -14.49 -12.02 -10.82
N GLU A 160 -15.40 -12.74 -11.46
CA GLU A 160 -15.55 -14.19 -11.33
C GLU A 160 -14.24 -14.96 -11.56
N VAL A 161 -13.44 -14.53 -12.54
CA VAL A 161 -12.12 -15.13 -12.83
C VAL A 161 -11.15 -14.97 -11.65
N VAL A 162 -11.26 -13.87 -10.89
CA VAL A 162 -10.42 -13.64 -9.69
C VAL A 162 -10.95 -14.46 -8.52
N GLN A 163 -12.28 -14.51 -8.35
CA GLN A 163 -12.93 -15.34 -7.34
C GLN A 163 -12.53 -16.80 -7.49
N GLN A 164 -12.60 -17.33 -8.71
CA GLN A 164 -12.22 -18.73 -9.00
C GLN A 164 -10.77 -19.01 -8.57
N VAL A 165 -9.84 -18.11 -8.82
CA VAL A 165 -8.44 -18.25 -8.37
C VAL A 165 -8.33 -18.24 -6.86
N CYS A 166 -9.09 -17.39 -6.18
CA CYS A 166 -9.12 -17.38 -4.71
C CYS A 166 -9.65 -18.71 -4.17
N ASP A 167 -10.73 -19.22 -4.75
CA ASP A 167 -11.34 -20.49 -4.33
C ASP A 167 -10.38 -21.69 -4.58
N ASP A 168 -9.75 -21.74 -5.76
CA ASP A 168 -8.81 -22.80 -6.13
C ASP A 168 -7.54 -22.82 -5.24
N LEU A 169 -7.12 -21.66 -4.76
CA LEU A 169 -5.92 -21.51 -3.93
C LEU A 169 -6.22 -21.43 -2.42
N GLY A 170 -7.49 -21.45 -2.01
CA GLY A 170 -7.89 -21.31 -0.62
C GLY A 170 -7.62 -19.91 -0.04
N ILE A 171 -7.66 -18.88 -0.88
CA ILE A 171 -7.46 -17.48 -0.48
C ILE A 171 -8.78 -16.92 0.06
N GLU A 172 -8.81 -16.45 1.29
CA GLU A 172 -9.97 -15.81 1.88
C GLU A 172 -10.20 -14.41 1.25
N VAL A 173 -11.41 -14.15 0.73
CA VAL A 173 -11.78 -12.82 0.22
C VAL A 173 -12.51 -12.05 1.31
N VAL A 174 -11.95 -10.91 1.73
CA VAL A 174 -12.49 -10.06 2.80
C VAL A 174 -12.86 -8.69 2.24
N TYR A 175 -14.08 -8.23 2.50
CA TYR A 175 -14.52 -6.88 2.15
C TYR A 175 -14.45 -5.98 3.38
N LEU A 176 -13.62 -4.92 3.29
CA LEU A 176 -13.36 -3.98 4.37
C LEU A 176 -14.34 -2.80 4.28
N ASP A 177 -14.93 -2.45 5.40
CA ASP A 177 -15.99 -1.43 5.51
C ASP A 177 -15.41 -0.03 5.70
N THR A 178 -14.66 0.46 4.70
CA THR A 178 -13.85 1.68 4.79
C THR A 178 -13.95 2.62 3.58
N VAL A 179 -15.07 2.56 2.84
CA VAL A 179 -15.25 3.43 1.68
C VAL A 179 -15.67 4.83 2.12
N LEU A 180 -14.70 5.74 2.22
CA LEU A 180 -14.94 7.15 2.52
C LEU A 180 -15.05 8.01 1.25
N ASN A 181 -14.20 7.74 0.24
CA ASN A 181 -14.09 8.53 -0.99
C ASN A 181 -13.53 7.66 -2.14
N SER A 182 -13.58 8.18 -3.37
CA SER A 182 -12.89 7.57 -4.50
C SER A 182 -12.02 8.59 -5.23
N SER A 183 -10.84 8.16 -5.71
CA SER A 183 -9.94 8.99 -6.52
C SER A 183 -10.64 9.59 -7.73
N SER A 184 -11.51 8.81 -8.40
CA SER A 184 -12.27 9.29 -9.55
C SER A 184 -13.27 10.39 -9.21
N ALA A 185 -13.93 10.30 -8.04
CA ALA A 185 -14.84 11.34 -7.56
C ALA A 185 -14.09 12.63 -7.20
N LEU A 186 -12.95 12.52 -6.52
CA LEU A 186 -12.09 13.66 -6.19
C LEU A 186 -11.62 14.39 -7.46
N LEU A 187 -11.16 13.65 -8.47
CA LEU A 187 -10.71 14.23 -9.74
C LEU A 187 -11.85 14.89 -10.52
N LYS A 188 -13.05 14.31 -10.49
CA LYS A 188 -14.23 14.89 -11.14
C LYS A 188 -14.61 16.22 -10.50
N ASN A 189 -14.65 16.28 -9.16
CA ASN A 189 -14.99 17.49 -8.41
C ASN A 189 -13.95 18.59 -8.68
N TRP A 190 -12.67 18.27 -8.63
CA TRP A 190 -11.60 19.22 -8.91
C TRP A 190 -11.66 19.80 -10.34
N LYS A 191 -12.04 18.99 -11.35
CA LYS A 191 -12.20 19.47 -12.73
C LYS A 191 -13.43 20.37 -12.88
N SER A 192 -14.53 20.11 -12.19
CA SER A 192 -15.73 20.93 -12.22
C SER A 192 -15.49 22.32 -11.60
N ASP A 193 -14.72 22.38 -10.52
CA ASP A 193 -14.39 23.65 -9.85
C ASP A 193 -13.50 24.56 -10.70
N LYS A 194 -12.60 24.00 -11.52
CA LYS A 194 -11.77 24.77 -12.47
C LYS A 194 -12.51 25.23 -13.72
N GLY A 195 -13.60 24.59 -14.09
CA GLY A 195 -14.44 25.01 -15.21
C GLY A 195 -15.32 26.24 -14.91
N ASN A 196 -15.41 26.65 -13.66
CA ASN A 196 -16.22 27.78 -13.18
C ASN A 196 -15.37 29.03 -12.81
N GLN A 197 -14.07 29.03 -13.08
CA GLN A 197 -13.16 30.17 -12.95
C GLN A 197 -12.71 30.65 -14.32
#